data_1de34df2404a49af9c8b61ce85cf1105
#
_entry.id   1de34df2404a49af9c8b61ce85cf1105
#
_cell.length_a   1.000
_cell.length_b   1.000
_cell.length_c   1.000
_cell.angle_alpha   90.00
_cell.angle_beta   90.00
_cell.angle_gamma   90.00
#
_symmetry.space_group_name_H-M   'P 1'
#
loop_
_entity.id
_entity.type
_entity.pdbx_description
1 polymer ?
#
loop_
_entity_poly.entity_id
_entity_poly.type
_entity_poly.pdbx_seq_one_letter_code
_entity_poly.pdbx_strand_id
1 'polypeptide(L)'
;MYYSSGNYEAFARPRKPEGVDNKSAHIIGTGLAALTAACYLVRDGQLQGQNIHIYEKDPIPGGACDGWQYPDVGYVMRGGREMDNHFEVMWDLFRSI
;
A
#
# COMPACT_ATOMS: atom_id res chain seq x y z
N MET A 1 -2.95 -5.88 18.02
CA MET A 1 -4.04 -6.86 18.15
C MET A 1 -4.60 -7.12 16.77
N TYR A 2 -4.75 -8.36 16.43
CA TYR A 2 -5.28 -8.77 15.14
C TYR A 2 -6.79 -9.06 15.26
N TYR A 3 -7.59 -8.40 14.43
CA TYR A 3 -9.02 -8.66 14.35
C TYR A 3 -9.35 -9.50 13.13
N SER A 4 -9.94 -10.65 13.36
CA SER A 4 -10.47 -11.49 12.29
C SER A 4 -11.93 -11.13 12.04
N SER A 5 -12.32 -11.02 10.77
CA SER A 5 -13.73 -10.93 10.38
C SER A 5 -14.51 -12.24 10.60
N GLY A 6 -13.85 -13.27 11.12
CA GLY A 6 -14.40 -14.61 11.25
C GLY A 6 -14.33 -15.44 9.96
N ASN A 7 -13.89 -14.87 8.86
CA ASN A 7 -13.70 -15.57 7.60
C ASN A 7 -12.21 -15.84 7.32
N TYR A 8 -11.66 -16.79 8.06
CA TYR A 8 -10.25 -17.17 7.94
C TYR A 8 -9.87 -17.63 6.52
N GLU A 9 -10.75 -18.37 5.85
CA GLU A 9 -10.47 -18.85 4.49
C GLU A 9 -10.34 -17.71 3.49
N ALA A 10 -11.17 -16.68 3.59
CA ALA A 10 -11.06 -15.50 2.73
C ALA A 10 -9.75 -14.73 2.95
N PHE A 11 -9.24 -14.78 4.17
CA PHE A 11 -7.98 -14.14 4.53
C PHE A 11 -6.75 -15.00 4.16
N ALA A 12 -6.77 -16.28 4.52
CA ALA A 12 -5.59 -17.16 4.35
C ALA A 12 -5.43 -17.68 2.92
N ARG A 13 -6.55 -17.85 2.21
CA ARG A 13 -6.59 -18.39 0.84
C ARG A 13 -7.65 -17.68 0.02
N PRO A 14 -7.47 -16.40 -0.29
CA PRO A 14 -8.44 -15.65 -1.05
C PRO A 14 -8.64 -16.29 -2.42
N ARG A 15 -9.89 -16.50 -2.79
CA ARG A 15 -10.22 -16.97 -4.14
C ARG A 15 -10.09 -15.81 -5.10
N LYS A 16 -9.51 -16.07 -6.27
CA LYS A 16 -9.40 -15.07 -7.32
C LYS A 16 -10.81 -14.59 -7.74
N PRO A 17 -11.10 -13.28 -7.65
CA PRO A 17 -12.40 -12.77 -8.04
C PRO A 17 -12.66 -12.99 -9.53
N GLU A 18 -13.90 -13.34 -9.87
CA GLU A 18 -14.29 -13.50 -11.26
C GLU A 18 -14.10 -12.21 -12.05
N GLY A 19 -13.51 -12.34 -13.24
CA GLY A 19 -13.29 -11.21 -14.14
C GLY A 19 -12.23 -10.20 -13.69
N VAL A 20 -11.45 -10.48 -12.62
CA VAL A 20 -10.43 -9.56 -12.11
C VAL A 20 -9.36 -9.24 -13.17
N ASP A 21 -9.03 -10.18 -14.04
CA ASP A 21 -8.02 -9.97 -15.08
C ASP A 21 -8.46 -8.93 -16.14
N ASN A 22 -9.74 -8.66 -16.23
CA ASN A 22 -10.30 -7.65 -17.13
C ASN A 22 -10.54 -6.29 -16.44
N LYS A 23 -10.12 -6.15 -15.18
CA LYS A 23 -10.28 -4.91 -14.42
C LYS A 23 -8.96 -4.16 -14.37
N SER A 24 -9.08 -2.84 -14.27
CA SER A 24 -7.96 -1.94 -13.99
C SER A 24 -8.28 -1.09 -12.75
N ALA A 25 -7.24 -0.67 -12.07
CA ALA A 25 -7.34 0.27 -10.96
C ALA A 25 -6.56 1.54 -11.29
N HIS A 26 -7.16 2.68 -11.01
CA HIS A 26 -6.54 3.98 -11.17
C HIS A 26 -6.49 4.67 -9.81
N ILE A 27 -5.29 4.93 -9.32
CA ILE A 27 -5.03 5.48 -7.99
C ILE A 27 -4.41 6.87 -8.16
N ILE A 28 -4.97 7.86 -7.51
CA ILE A 28 -4.48 9.24 -7.55
C ILE A 28 -3.65 9.53 -6.32
N GLY A 29 -2.39 9.85 -6.54
CA GLY A 29 -1.38 10.10 -5.50
C GLY A 29 -0.58 8.85 -5.15
N THR A 30 0.55 9.06 -4.45
CA THR A 30 1.46 8.01 -3.99
C THR A 30 1.71 8.07 -2.48
N GLY A 31 0.76 8.62 -1.73
CA GLY A 31 0.82 8.56 -0.26
C GLY A 31 0.70 7.14 0.26
N LEU A 32 0.93 6.96 1.55
CA LEU A 32 0.90 5.64 2.21
C LEU A 32 -0.38 4.87 1.93
N ALA A 33 -1.54 5.52 2.00
CA ALA A 33 -2.83 4.87 1.73
C ALA A 33 -2.94 4.38 0.28
N ALA A 34 -2.47 5.17 -0.68
CA ALA A 34 -2.50 4.83 -2.11
C ALA A 34 -1.60 3.62 -2.42
N LEU A 35 -0.38 3.63 -1.89
CA LEU A 35 0.56 2.52 -2.07
C LEU A 35 0.08 1.26 -1.35
N THR A 36 -0.50 1.39 -0.16
CA THR A 36 -1.12 0.28 0.56
C THR A 36 -2.27 -0.33 -0.24
N ALA A 37 -3.14 0.49 -0.80
CA ALA A 37 -4.23 0.03 -1.65
C ALA A 37 -3.72 -0.76 -2.86
N ALA A 38 -2.67 -0.28 -3.52
CA ALA A 38 -2.05 -1.00 -4.64
C ALA A 38 -1.51 -2.36 -4.21
N CYS A 39 -0.81 -2.43 -3.07
CA CYS A 39 -0.30 -3.70 -2.54
C CYS A 39 -1.42 -4.70 -2.25
N TYR A 40 -2.50 -4.26 -1.62
CA TYR A 40 -3.64 -5.14 -1.33
C TYR A 40 -4.41 -5.56 -2.59
N LEU A 41 -4.51 -4.68 -3.59
CA LEU A 41 -5.10 -5.05 -4.88
C LEU A 41 -4.33 -6.18 -5.56
N VAL A 42 -3.01 -6.18 -5.47
CA VAL A 42 -2.18 -7.27 -6.00
C VAL A 42 -2.29 -8.51 -5.11
N ARG A 43 -2.02 -8.36 -3.80
CA ARG A 43 -1.90 -9.48 -2.87
C ARG A 43 -3.22 -10.20 -2.64
N ASP A 44 -4.26 -9.45 -2.33
CA ASP A 44 -5.55 -10.00 -1.89
C ASP A 44 -6.61 -9.93 -2.99
N GLY A 45 -6.64 -8.83 -3.74
CA GLY A 45 -7.53 -8.66 -4.88
C GLY A 45 -7.11 -9.47 -6.11
N GLN A 46 -5.87 -9.94 -6.14
CA GLN A 46 -5.27 -10.71 -7.24
C GLN A 46 -5.40 -9.99 -8.59
N LEU A 47 -5.42 -8.66 -8.55
CA LEU A 47 -5.35 -7.83 -9.75
C LEU A 47 -3.92 -7.86 -10.30
N GLN A 48 -3.79 -7.96 -11.61
CA GLN A 48 -2.46 -7.93 -12.23
C GLN A 48 -1.83 -6.55 -12.05
N GLY A 49 -0.57 -6.48 -11.62
CA GLY A 49 0.13 -5.23 -11.37
C GLY A 49 0.18 -4.30 -12.58
N GLN A 50 0.27 -4.85 -13.78
CA GLN A 50 0.22 -4.08 -15.04
C GLN A 50 -1.13 -3.35 -15.26
N ASN A 51 -2.19 -3.77 -14.58
CA ASN A 51 -3.50 -3.15 -14.64
C ASN A 51 -3.72 -2.13 -13.51
N ILE A 52 -2.70 -1.83 -12.71
CA ILE A 52 -2.75 -0.80 -11.66
C ILE A 52 -1.96 0.41 -12.12
N HIS A 53 -2.64 1.53 -12.23
CA HIS A 53 -2.08 2.80 -12.68
C HIS A 53 -2.09 3.79 -11.52
N ILE A 54 -0.92 4.26 -11.11
CA ILE A 54 -0.77 5.23 -10.03
C ILE A 54 -0.30 6.55 -10.63
N TYR A 55 -1.02 7.63 -10.33
CA TYR A 55 -0.76 8.96 -10.86
C TYR A 55 -0.26 9.87 -9.74
N GLU A 56 0.94 10.41 -9.91
CA GLU A 56 1.54 11.35 -8.96
C GLU A 56 1.87 12.65 -9.68
N LYS A 57 1.50 13.78 -9.08
CA LYS A 57 1.80 15.11 -9.62
C LYS A 57 3.18 15.62 -9.20
N ASP A 58 3.67 15.15 -8.05
CA ASP A 58 4.93 15.59 -7.50
C ASP A 58 6.09 14.71 -8.02
N PRO A 59 7.30 15.26 -8.14
CA PRO A 59 8.45 14.52 -8.66
C PRO A 59 8.93 13.39 -7.76
N ILE A 60 8.49 13.38 -6.50
CA ILE A 60 8.88 12.38 -5.49
C ILE A 60 7.62 11.66 -5.01
N PRO A 61 7.58 10.33 -5.10
CA PRO A 61 6.47 9.56 -4.54
C PRO A 61 6.54 9.52 -3.01
N GLY A 62 5.42 9.18 -2.38
CA GLY A 62 5.33 8.97 -0.94
C GLY A 62 4.39 9.94 -0.22
N GLY A 63 3.96 11.02 -0.86
CA GLY A 63 3.09 12.03 -0.24
C GLY A 63 3.72 12.65 1.00
N ALA A 64 2.99 12.73 2.11
CA ALA A 64 3.52 13.24 3.38
C ALA A 64 4.58 12.33 4.01
N CYS A 65 4.72 11.11 3.54
CA CYS A 65 5.73 10.14 3.98
C CYS A 65 6.96 10.11 3.06
N ASP A 66 7.12 11.08 2.20
CA ASP A 66 8.29 11.20 1.33
C ASP A 66 9.59 11.42 2.12
N GLY A 67 10.70 11.17 1.46
CA GLY A 67 12.04 11.49 1.96
C GLY A 67 12.91 11.95 0.82
N TRP A 68 13.93 12.72 1.16
CA TRP A 68 14.89 13.24 0.20
C TRP A 68 16.31 13.05 0.69
N GLN A 69 17.21 12.76 -0.23
CA GLN A 69 18.63 12.67 0.06
C GLN A 69 19.36 13.93 -0.46
N TYR A 70 20.03 14.61 0.44
CA TYR A 70 20.95 15.70 0.10
C TYR A 70 22.39 15.20 0.20
N PRO A 71 23.25 15.49 -0.78
CA PRO A 71 24.63 14.98 -0.81
C PRO A 71 25.44 15.25 0.44
N ASP A 72 25.28 16.46 1.01
CA ASP A 72 26.11 16.90 2.14
C ASP A 72 25.42 16.78 3.52
N VAL A 73 24.15 16.43 3.56
CA VAL A 73 23.33 16.42 4.78
C VAL A 73 22.82 15.02 5.10
N GLY A 74 22.72 14.17 4.11
CA GLY A 74 22.11 12.84 4.23
C GLY A 74 20.62 12.83 3.95
N TYR A 75 19.88 11.99 4.64
CA TYR A 75 18.43 11.84 4.42
C TYR A 75 17.63 12.81 5.26
N VAL A 76 16.66 13.45 4.63
CA VAL A 76 15.73 14.39 5.26
C VAL A 76 14.32 13.91 5.03
N MET A 77 13.48 13.98 6.05
CA MET A 77 12.07 13.64 5.98
C MET A 77 11.20 14.69 6.68
N ARG A 78 9.93 14.74 6.32
CA ARG A 78 8.97 15.65 6.93
C ARG A 78 8.51 15.09 8.28
N GLY A 79 8.85 15.75 9.37
CA GLY A 79 8.38 15.44 10.71
C GLY A 79 8.70 14.03 11.21
N GLY A 80 8.13 13.66 12.34
CA GLY A 80 8.27 12.33 12.93
C GLY A 80 7.51 11.26 12.15
N ARG A 81 7.91 10.01 12.34
CA ARG A 81 7.28 8.82 11.76
C ARG A 81 6.82 7.91 12.90
N GLU A 82 5.95 8.47 13.72
CA GLU A 82 5.40 7.72 14.85
C GLU A 82 4.34 6.73 14.36
N MET A 83 4.33 5.55 14.96
CA MET A 83 3.40 4.48 14.65
C MET A 83 2.72 4.00 15.92
N ASP A 84 1.41 3.79 15.83
CA ASP A 84 0.61 3.24 16.91
C ASP A 84 0.47 1.72 16.77
N ASN A 85 0.36 1.01 17.89
CA ASN A 85 0.12 -0.42 17.91
C ASN A 85 -1.19 -0.83 17.23
N HIS A 86 -2.13 0.10 17.11
CA HIS A 86 -3.44 -0.12 16.49
C HIS A 86 -3.47 0.12 14.98
N PHE A 87 -2.35 0.45 14.36
CA PHE A 87 -2.25 0.57 12.89
C PHE A 87 -2.17 -0.79 12.22
N GLU A 88 -3.16 -1.62 12.45
CA GLU A 88 -3.16 -3.04 12.09
C GLU A 88 -2.99 -3.30 10.59
N VAL A 89 -3.65 -2.50 9.75
CA VAL A 89 -3.52 -2.58 8.29
C VAL A 89 -2.08 -2.32 7.84
N MET A 90 -1.42 -1.35 8.47
CA MET A 90 -0.04 -1.01 8.14
C MET A 90 0.93 -2.10 8.62
N TRP A 91 0.72 -2.65 9.82
CA TRP A 91 1.53 -3.78 10.31
C TRP A 91 1.36 -5.01 9.45
N ASP A 92 0.14 -5.31 9.00
CA ASP A 92 -0.13 -6.41 8.07
C ASP A 92 0.60 -6.21 6.74
N LEU A 93 0.54 -4.99 6.19
CA LEU A 93 1.28 -4.64 4.98
C LEU A 93 2.78 -4.87 5.16
N PHE A 94 3.38 -4.29 6.20
CA PHE A 94 4.83 -4.35 6.42
C PHE A 94 5.36 -5.76 6.70
N ARG A 95 4.52 -6.67 7.11
CA ARG A 95 4.88 -8.09 7.22
C ARG A 95 4.92 -8.80 5.88
N SER A 96 4.33 -8.25 4.86
CA SER A 96 4.15 -8.90 3.56
C SER A 96 5.06 -8.36 2.45
N ILE A 97 5.77 -7.25 2.70
CA ILE A 97 6.69 -6.61 1.74
C ILE A 97 8.15 -6.68 2.19
#